data_d022f8bf39e643f40e6c93bbbc9470a7
#
_entry.id   d022f8bf39e643f40e6c93bbbc9470a7
#
_cell.length_a   1.000
_cell.length_b   1.000
_cell.length_c   1.000
_cell.angle_alpha   90.00
_cell.angle_beta   90.00
_cell.angle_gamma   90.00
#
_symmetry.space_group_name_H-M   'P 1'
#
loop_
_entity.id
_entity.type
_entity.pdbx_description
1 polymer ?
#
loop_
_entity_poly.entity_id
_entity_poly.type
_entity_poly.pdbx_seq_one_letter_code
_entity_poly.pdbx_strand_id
1 'polypeptide(L)'
;MIVRELEKQERKYALDIIWSVFCMDVAEVYEQEGIDTFREYLKQENIDQLCDSGELLMFGVFDEEELEGTISLQRRGHICNYYVRRSCQGKGAGRLLFDYAKRYCKEELHNTIMTVDAAPEAVKKYIHMGMKPIDEMQMIHGKCYVPMAMEIL
;
A
#
# COMPACT_ATOMS: atom_id res chain seq x y z
N MET A 1 3.27 2.81 19.03
CA MET A 1 3.57 2.51 17.60
C MET A 1 4.20 3.73 16.94
N ILE A 2 5.18 3.49 16.10
CA ILE A 2 5.82 4.55 15.31
C ILE A 2 5.79 4.18 13.84
N VAL A 3 5.71 5.22 12.98
CA VAL A 3 5.79 5.06 11.52
C VAL A 3 7.06 5.74 11.05
N ARG A 4 7.80 5.05 10.19
CA ARG A 4 9.01 5.62 9.57
C ARG A 4 9.31 4.94 8.23
N GLU A 5 10.20 5.53 7.47
CA GLU A 5 10.69 4.91 6.25
C GLU A 5 11.44 3.62 6.59
N LEU A 6 11.25 2.60 5.77
CA LEU A 6 11.96 1.32 5.93
C LEU A 6 13.40 1.44 5.47
N GLU A 7 14.30 0.84 6.23
CA GLU A 7 15.68 0.62 5.79
C GLU A 7 15.72 -0.56 4.82
N LYS A 8 16.76 -0.62 4.00
CA LYS A 8 16.87 -1.63 2.94
C LYS A 8 16.70 -3.06 3.46
N GLN A 9 17.35 -3.39 4.58
CA GLN A 9 17.28 -4.73 5.17
C GLN A 9 15.91 -5.07 5.77
N GLU A 10 15.04 -4.08 5.96
CA GLU A 10 13.69 -4.29 6.48
C GLU A 10 12.66 -4.58 5.40
N ARG A 11 12.97 -4.26 4.14
CA ARG A 11 12.02 -4.41 3.02
C ARG A 11 11.51 -5.83 2.88
N LYS A 12 12.35 -6.84 3.08
CA LYS A 12 11.95 -8.25 2.98
C LYS A 12 10.81 -8.61 3.94
N TYR A 13 10.79 -8.03 5.12
CA TYR A 13 9.72 -8.27 6.09
C TYR A 13 8.41 -7.62 5.66
N ALA A 14 8.49 -6.42 5.06
CA ALA A 14 7.32 -5.77 4.48
C ALA A 14 6.76 -6.59 3.30
N LEU A 15 7.61 -7.11 2.44
CA LEU A 15 7.18 -7.95 1.31
C LEU A 15 6.48 -9.21 1.78
N ASP A 16 6.94 -9.82 2.87
CA ASP A 16 6.29 -11.00 3.46
C ASP A 16 4.89 -10.66 3.96
N ILE A 17 4.72 -9.50 4.62
CA ILE A 17 3.40 -9.04 5.07
C ILE A 17 2.49 -8.82 3.87
N ILE A 18 2.95 -8.11 2.86
CA ILE A 18 2.17 -7.80 1.65
C ILE A 18 1.69 -9.10 1.01
N TRP A 19 2.59 -10.04 0.75
CA TRP A 19 2.24 -11.29 0.07
C TRP A 19 1.28 -12.13 0.91
N SER A 20 1.54 -12.26 2.21
CA SER A 20 0.69 -13.03 3.11
C SER A 20 -0.74 -12.49 3.16
N VAL A 21 -0.91 -11.19 3.35
CA VAL A 21 -2.25 -10.59 3.43
C VAL A 21 -2.93 -10.58 2.06
N PHE A 22 -2.18 -10.32 0.98
CA PHE A 22 -2.70 -10.40 -0.38
C PHE A 22 -3.29 -11.77 -0.67
N CYS A 23 -2.57 -12.84 -0.36
CA CYS A 23 -3.04 -14.21 -0.60
C CYS A 23 -4.30 -14.53 0.20
N MET A 24 -4.42 -14.01 1.42
CA MET A 24 -5.58 -14.27 2.27
C MET A 24 -6.81 -13.42 1.89
N ASP A 25 -6.61 -12.16 1.55
CA ASP A 25 -7.71 -11.20 1.49
C ASP A 25 -7.99 -10.66 0.08
N VAL A 26 -7.06 -10.75 -0.85
CA VAL A 26 -7.17 -10.08 -2.16
C VAL A 26 -7.15 -11.05 -3.33
N ALA A 27 -6.32 -12.09 -3.29
CA ALA A 27 -6.07 -12.98 -4.42
C ALA A 27 -7.32 -13.66 -4.96
N GLU A 28 -8.32 -13.89 -4.12
CA GLU A 28 -9.56 -14.57 -4.49
C GLU A 28 -10.29 -13.88 -5.65
N VAL A 29 -10.24 -12.55 -5.71
CA VAL A 29 -10.92 -11.76 -6.76
C VAL A 29 -10.02 -11.48 -7.97
N TYR A 30 -8.76 -11.90 -7.93
CA TYR A 30 -7.82 -11.76 -9.05
C TYR A 30 -7.88 -12.98 -9.95
N GLU A 31 -7.56 -12.80 -11.24
CA GLU A 31 -7.23 -13.91 -12.13
C GLU A 31 -5.77 -14.31 -11.94
N GLN A 32 -5.40 -15.51 -12.39
CA GLN A 32 -4.05 -16.04 -12.19
C GLN A 32 -2.98 -15.11 -12.81
N GLU A 33 -3.26 -14.51 -13.96
CA GLU A 33 -2.35 -13.56 -14.59
C GLU A 33 -2.01 -12.39 -13.64
N GLY A 34 -3.02 -11.85 -12.96
CA GLY A 34 -2.82 -10.75 -12.02
C GLY A 34 -2.03 -11.16 -10.79
N ILE A 35 -2.27 -12.37 -10.28
CA ILE A 35 -1.52 -12.92 -9.15
C ILE A 35 -0.05 -13.09 -9.53
N ASP A 36 0.22 -13.67 -10.71
CA ASP A 36 1.59 -13.89 -11.19
C ASP A 36 2.33 -12.58 -11.40
N THR A 37 1.65 -11.59 -11.99
CA THR A 37 2.23 -10.24 -12.19
C THR A 37 2.58 -9.58 -10.86
N PHE A 38 1.69 -9.71 -9.87
CA PHE A 38 1.95 -9.13 -8.54
C PHE A 38 3.13 -9.83 -7.86
N ARG A 39 3.20 -11.15 -7.96
CA ARG A 39 4.32 -11.93 -7.42
C ARG A 39 5.65 -11.48 -8.01
N GLU A 40 5.71 -11.29 -9.33
CA GLU A 40 6.90 -10.80 -10.02
C GLU A 40 7.28 -9.40 -9.54
N TYR A 41 6.28 -8.52 -9.40
CA TYR A 41 6.48 -7.16 -8.90
C TYR A 41 7.11 -7.16 -7.50
N LEU A 42 6.70 -8.07 -6.63
CA LEU A 42 7.16 -8.14 -5.24
C LEU A 42 8.53 -8.78 -5.07
N LYS A 43 9.18 -9.24 -6.12
CA LYS A 43 10.55 -9.76 -6.00
C LYS A 43 11.46 -8.71 -5.39
N GLN A 44 12.27 -9.11 -4.42
CA GLN A 44 13.11 -8.18 -3.67
C GLN A 44 14.01 -7.35 -4.57
N GLU A 45 14.62 -7.95 -5.57
CA GLU A 45 15.47 -7.24 -6.52
C GLU A 45 14.75 -6.13 -7.27
N ASN A 46 13.47 -6.35 -7.63
CA ASN A 46 12.65 -5.33 -8.28
C ASN A 46 12.31 -4.19 -7.30
N ILE A 47 11.88 -4.55 -6.11
CA ILE A 47 11.53 -3.56 -5.07
C ILE A 47 12.78 -2.74 -4.67
N ASP A 48 13.92 -3.39 -4.49
CA ASP A 48 15.16 -2.70 -4.16
C ASP A 48 15.55 -1.70 -5.26
N GLN A 49 15.42 -2.10 -6.52
CA GLN A 49 15.71 -1.21 -7.64
C GLN A 49 14.79 0.01 -7.64
N LEU A 50 13.49 -0.18 -7.43
CA LEU A 50 12.52 0.90 -7.38
C LEU A 50 12.77 1.85 -6.19
N CYS A 51 13.07 1.29 -5.03
CA CYS A 51 13.37 2.09 -3.83
C CYS A 51 14.70 2.82 -3.96
N ASP A 52 15.74 2.17 -4.46
CA ASP A 52 17.06 2.76 -4.59
C ASP A 52 17.09 3.87 -5.64
N SER A 53 16.24 3.79 -6.68
CA SER A 53 16.08 4.85 -7.68
C SER A 53 15.22 6.01 -7.19
N GLY A 54 14.52 5.86 -6.07
CA GLY A 54 13.60 6.86 -5.54
C GLY A 54 12.20 6.85 -6.15
N GLU A 55 11.90 5.89 -7.03
CA GLU A 55 10.57 5.76 -7.64
C GLU A 55 9.52 5.25 -6.66
N LEU A 56 9.94 4.41 -5.71
CA LEU A 56 9.07 3.83 -4.69
C LEU A 56 9.56 4.23 -3.31
N LEU A 57 8.63 4.71 -2.49
CA LEU A 57 8.88 5.08 -1.09
C LEU A 57 8.13 4.10 -0.21
N MET A 58 8.83 3.40 0.67
CA MET A 58 8.23 2.39 1.56
C MET A 58 8.33 2.81 3.02
N PHE A 59 7.20 2.78 3.71
CA PHE A 59 7.11 3.11 5.13
C PHE A 59 6.55 1.92 5.90
N GLY A 60 6.93 1.81 7.16
CA GLY A 60 6.44 0.76 8.04
C GLY A 60 5.92 1.32 9.35
N VAL A 61 4.96 0.63 9.95
CA VAL A 61 4.50 0.89 11.32
C VAL A 61 5.06 -0.20 12.22
N PHE A 62 5.68 0.24 13.31
CA PHE A 62 6.36 -0.64 14.26
C PHE A 62 5.71 -0.52 15.64
N ASP A 63 5.50 -1.65 16.28
CA ASP A 63 5.18 -1.71 17.69
C ASP A 63 6.41 -2.29 18.39
N GLU A 64 7.06 -1.46 19.18
CA GLU A 64 8.40 -1.75 19.68
C GLU A 64 9.34 -1.96 18.49
N GLU A 65 9.90 -3.16 18.32
CA GLU A 65 10.80 -3.47 17.19
C GLU A 65 10.14 -4.33 16.11
N GLU A 66 8.84 -4.64 16.28
CA GLU A 66 8.10 -5.51 15.38
C GLU A 66 7.42 -4.70 14.26
N LEU A 67 7.67 -5.06 13.02
CA LEU A 67 6.98 -4.49 11.87
C LEU A 67 5.56 -5.07 11.80
N GLU A 68 4.55 -4.21 11.90
CA GLU A 68 3.15 -4.62 11.89
C GLU A 68 2.44 -4.36 10.57
N GLY A 69 2.94 -3.43 9.76
CA GLY A 69 2.32 -3.10 8.49
C GLY A 69 3.20 -2.20 7.66
N THR A 70 2.79 -1.99 6.41
CA THR A 70 3.54 -1.17 5.45
C THR A 70 2.60 -0.42 4.52
N ILE A 71 3.04 0.75 4.08
CA ILE A 71 2.43 1.51 3.00
C ILE A 71 3.54 1.98 2.06
N SER A 72 3.30 1.93 0.76
CA SER A 72 4.27 2.42 -0.21
C SER A 72 3.63 3.37 -1.19
N LEU A 73 4.42 4.33 -1.65
CA LEU A 73 3.97 5.45 -2.50
C LEU A 73 4.86 5.59 -3.71
N GLN A 74 4.24 5.91 -4.85
CA GLN A 74 4.93 6.56 -5.96
C GLN A 74 4.94 8.07 -5.70
N ARG A 75 5.93 8.76 -6.26
CA ARG A 75 6.11 10.21 -6.02
C ARG A 75 4.95 11.07 -6.47
N ARG A 76 4.12 10.60 -7.40
CA ARG A 76 2.90 11.29 -7.83
C ARG A 76 1.75 11.20 -6.83
N GLY A 77 1.96 10.59 -5.68
CA GLY A 77 0.94 10.44 -4.66
C GLY A 77 0.06 9.20 -4.80
N HIS A 78 0.53 8.20 -5.56
CA HIS A 78 -0.22 6.95 -5.73
C HIS A 78 0.21 5.92 -4.69
N ILE A 79 -0.76 5.36 -3.98
CA ILE A 79 -0.53 4.26 -3.03
C ILE A 79 -0.39 2.97 -3.83
N CYS A 80 0.76 2.31 -3.72
CA CYS A 80 1.03 1.05 -4.41
C CYS A 80 0.65 -0.17 -3.57
N ASN A 81 1.00 -0.15 -2.30
CA ASN A 81 0.72 -1.24 -1.35
C ASN A 81 0.34 -0.63 -0.01
N TYR A 82 -0.64 -1.24 0.64
CA TYR A 82 -1.07 -0.79 1.96
C TYR A 82 -1.66 -2.00 2.69
N TYR A 83 -0.84 -2.61 3.53
CA TYR A 83 -1.16 -3.88 4.19
C TYR A 83 -0.76 -3.84 5.65
N VAL A 84 -1.63 -4.35 6.51
CA VAL A 84 -1.37 -4.53 7.94
C VAL A 84 -1.52 -6.00 8.27
N ARG A 85 -0.60 -6.56 9.03
CA ARG A 85 -0.67 -7.94 9.52
C ARG A 85 -2.04 -8.20 10.12
N ARG A 86 -2.66 -9.34 9.80
CA ARG A 86 -4.02 -9.63 10.28
C ARG A 86 -4.10 -9.63 11.81
N SER A 87 -3.09 -10.17 12.48
CA SER A 87 -3.02 -10.16 13.94
C SER A 87 -2.90 -8.76 14.56
N CYS A 88 -2.54 -7.77 13.76
CA CYS A 88 -2.33 -6.39 14.21
C CYS A 88 -3.43 -5.44 13.74
N GLN A 89 -4.42 -5.92 13.00
CA GLN A 89 -5.54 -5.10 12.54
C GLN A 89 -6.45 -4.72 13.71
N GLY A 90 -7.12 -3.57 13.59
CA GLY A 90 -8.02 -3.07 14.63
C GLY A 90 -7.33 -2.33 15.78
N LYS A 91 -6.02 -2.11 15.72
CA LYS A 91 -5.24 -1.41 16.75
C LYS A 91 -4.82 0.00 16.36
N GLY A 92 -5.27 0.48 15.21
CA GLY A 92 -4.90 1.81 14.72
C GLY A 92 -3.63 1.87 13.88
N ALA A 93 -2.95 0.76 13.64
CA ALA A 93 -1.73 0.72 12.85
C ALA A 93 -1.96 1.20 11.41
N GLY A 94 -3.03 0.75 10.78
CA GLY A 94 -3.37 1.16 9.42
C GLY A 94 -3.63 2.65 9.31
N ARG A 95 -4.33 3.22 10.30
CA ARG A 95 -4.62 4.65 10.34
C ARG A 95 -3.34 5.48 10.48
N LEU A 96 -2.42 5.03 11.31
CA LEU A 96 -1.13 5.70 11.47
C LEU A 96 -0.34 5.71 10.17
N LEU A 97 -0.32 4.59 9.46
CA LEU A 97 0.34 4.49 8.15
C LEU A 97 -0.28 5.44 7.14
N PHE A 98 -1.60 5.43 7.02
CA PHE A 98 -2.30 6.26 6.05
C PHE A 98 -2.07 7.75 6.35
N ASP A 99 -2.21 8.17 7.60
CA ASP A 99 -2.02 9.55 8.00
C ASP A 99 -0.58 10.02 7.75
N TYR A 100 0.39 9.14 7.99
CA TYR A 100 1.80 9.43 7.70
C TYR A 100 2.02 9.62 6.19
N ALA A 101 1.49 8.71 5.38
CA ALA A 101 1.62 8.77 3.93
C ALA A 101 0.96 10.03 3.36
N LYS A 102 -0.21 10.38 3.87
CA LYS A 102 -0.93 11.59 3.46
C LYS A 102 -0.11 12.84 3.75
N ARG A 103 0.45 12.93 4.95
CA ARG A 103 1.30 14.06 5.35
C ARG A 103 2.56 14.11 4.49
N TYR A 104 3.19 12.96 4.23
CA TYR A 104 4.38 12.86 3.39
C TYR A 104 4.09 13.34 1.96
N CYS A 105 2.98 12.91 1.38
CA CYS A 105 2.56 13.37 0.05
C CYS A 105 2.38 14.89 0.00
N LYS A 106 1.79 15.46 1.03
CA LYS A 106 1.53 16.90 1.10
C LYS A 106 2.82 17.69 1.34
N GLU A 107 3.58 17.34 2.37
CA GLU A 107 4.69 18.13 2.86
C GLU A 107 6.01 17.88 2.12
N GLU A 108 6.30 16.63 1.78
CA GLU A 108 7.57 16.25 1.14
C GLU A 108 7.47 16.16 -0.37
N LEU A 109 6.36 15.60 -0.88
CA LEU A 109 6.19 15.40 -2.32
C LEU A 109 5.40 16.53 -3.00
N HIS A 110 4.78 17.41 -2.21
CA HIS A 110 3.98 18.54 -2.71
C HIS A 110 2.83 18.10 -3.61
N ASN A 111 2.26 16.93 -3.33
CA ASN A 111 1.06 16.45 -4.03
C ASN A 111 -0.18 17.17 -3.50
N THR A 112 -1.17 17.36 -4.35
CA THR A 112 -2.48 17.89 -3.99
C THR A 112 -3.56 16.81 -4.03
N ILE A 113 -3.24 15.65 -4.59
CA ILE A 113 -4.16 14.52 -4.75
C ILE A 113 -3.41 13.24 -4.41
N MET A 114 -4.06 12.34 -3.67
CA MET A 114 -3.64 10.95 -3.49
C MET A 114 -4.57 10.05 -4.27
N THR A 115 -4.00 8.98 -4.83
CA THR A 115 -4.76 7.97 -5.57
C THR A 115 -4.41 6.56 -5.08
N VAL A 116 -5.31 5.61 -5.34
CA VAL A 116 -5.08 4.19 -5.10
C VAL A 116 -5.94 3.37 -6.04
N ASP A 117 -5.45 2.21 -6.43
CA ASP A 117 -6.26 1.17 -7.07
C ASP A 117 -6.65 0.19 -5.96
N ALA A 118 -7.84 0.39 -5.39
CA ALA A 118 -8.27 -0.32 -4.19
C ALA A 118 -8.77 -1.72 -4.53
N ALA A 119 -8.31 -2.73 -3.78
CA ALA A 119 -8.96 -4.03 -3.81
C ALA A 119 -10.43 -3.88 -3.40
N PRO A 120 -11.36 -4.61 -4.03
CA PRO A 120 -12.79 -4.43 -3.75
C PRO A 120 -13.18 -4.49 -2.27
N GLU A 121 -12.57 -5.39 -1.51
CA GLU A 121 -12.85 -5.52 -0.07
C GLU A 121 -12.27 -4.37 0.76
N ALA A 122 -11.37 -3.58 0.21
CA ALA A 122 -10.75 -2.44 0.89
C ALA A 122 -11.44 -1.10 0.60
N VAL A 123 -12.39 -1.07 -0.33
CA VAL A 123 -13.06 0.19 -0.75
C VAL A 123 -13.67 0.93 0.42
N LYS A 124 -14.41 0.23 1.28
CA LYS A 124 -15.05 0.84 2.46
C LYS A 124 -14.03 1.47 3.41
N LYS A 125 -12.89 0.79 3.59
CA LYS A 125 -11.79 1.27 4.42
C LYS A 125 -11.23 2.59 3.88
N TYR A 126 -10.99 2.65 2.57
CA TYR A 126 -10.51 3.89 1.94
C TYR A 126 -11.53 5.01 1.99
N ILE A 127 -12.82 4.70 1.80
CA ILE A 127 -13.90 5.70 1.96
C ILE A 127 -13.87 6.28 3.37
N HIS A 128 -13.71 5.43 4.37
CA HIS A 128 -13.63 5.86 5.77
C HIS A 128 -12.44 6.80 6.00
N MET A 129 -11.38 6.66 5.24
CA MET A 129 -10.20 7.52 5.32
C MET A 129 -10.28 8.79 4.48
N GLY A 130 -11.39 8.99 3.76
CA GLY A 130 -11.63 10.19 2.98
C GLY A 130 -11.46 10.06 1.49
N MET A 131 -11.13 8.87 0.99
CA MET A 131 -11.03 8.64 -0.46
C MET A 131 -12.39 8.38 -1.08
N LYS A 132 -12.51 8.65 -2.38
CA LYS A 132 -13.75 8.44 -3.14
C LYS A 132 -13.43 7.64 -4.40
N PRO A 133 -14.32 6.68 -4.77
CA PRO A 133 -14.20 6.04 -6.08
C PRO A 133 -14.30 7.09 -7.20
N ILE A 134 -13.40 6.98 -8.18
CA ILE A 134 -13.39 7.87 -9.34
C ILE A 134 -13.74 7.15 -10.64
N ASP A 135 -13.93 5.84 -10.57
CA ASP A 135 -14.37 5.01 -11.69
C ASP A 135 -15.00 3.73 -11.13
N GLU A 136 -15.60 2.95 -12.00
CA GLU A 136 -16.18 1.65 -11.67
C GLU A 136 -15.10 0.62 -11.41
N MET A 137 -15.48 -0.49 -10.77
CA MET A 137 -14.61 -1.65 -10.58
C MET A 137 -14.11 -2.15 -11.94
N GLN A 138 -12.83 -2.43 -12.02
CA GLN A 138 -12.16 -2.84 -13.24
C GLN A 138 -11.48 -4.19 -13.08
N MET A 139 -11.38 -4.92 -14.18
CA MET A 139 -10.58 -6.13 -14.26
C MET A 139 -9.61 -5.94 -15.44
N ILE A 140 -8.36 -5.63 -15.15
CA ILE A 140 -7.35 -5.35 -16.17
C ILE A 140 -6.15 -6.25 -15.92
N HIS A 141 -5.77 -7.04 -16.93
CA HIS A 141 -4.65 -7.99 -16.85
C HIS A 141 -4.74 -8.90 -15.62
N GLY A 142 -5.96 -9.35 -15.28
CA GLY A 142 -6.21 -10.23 -14.16
C GLY A 142 -6.24 -9.54 -12.79
N LYS A 143 -6.10 -8.24 -12.75
CA LYS A 143 -6.15 -7.45 -11.51
C LYS A 143 -7.53 -6.80 -11.36
N CYS A 144 -8.18 -7.07 -10.22
CA CYS A 144 -9.49 -6.53 -9.90
C CYS A 144 -9.33 -5.36 -8.92
N TYR A 145 -9.81 -4.18 -9.27
CA TYR A 145 -9.65 -3.00 -8.41
C TYR A 145 -10.66 -1.90 -8.71
N VAL A 146 -10.80 -0.98 -7.76
CA VAL A 146 -11.60 0.24 -7.89
C VAL A 146 -10.66 1.44 -7.77
N PRO A 147 -10.53 2.27 -8.83
CA PRO A 147 -9.72 3.49 -8.73
C PRO A 147 -10.34 4.47 -7.75
N MET A 148 -9.54 5.00 -6.85
CA MET A 148 -9.98 5.96 -5.83
C MET A 148 -9.02 7.13 -5.72
N ALA A 149 -9.52 8.27 -5.27
CA ALA A 149 -8.73 9.48 -5.08
C ALA A 149 -9.24 10.34 -3.93
N MET A 150 -8.37 11.22 -3.43
CA MET A 150 -8.75 12.27 -2.49
C MET A 150 -7.86 13.50 -2.68
N GLU A 151 -8.42 14.67 -2.37
CA GLU A 151 -7.65 15.90 -2.28
C GLU A 151 -6.94 15.96 -0.92
N ILE A 152 -5.71 16.47 -0.92
CA ILE A 152 -4.88 16.59 0.29
C ILE A 152 -4.34 18.02 0.45
N LEU A 153 -5.22 18.98 0.32
CA LEU A 153 -4.89 20.40 0.41
C LEU A 153 -4.42 20.84 1.80
#